data_46c8b19b49eda76a405d0cf1cfc00e7c
#
_entry.id   46c8b19b49eda76a405d0cf1cfc00e7c
#
_cell.length_a   1.000
_cell.length_b   1.000
_cell.length_c   1.000
_cell.angle_alpha   90.00
_cell.angle_beta   90.00
_cell.angle_gamma   90.00
#
_symmetry.space_group_name_H-M   'P 1'
#
loop_
_entity.id
_entity.type
_entity.pdbx_description
1 polymer ?
#
loop_
_entity_poly.entity_id
_entity_poly.type
_entity_poly.pdbx_seq_one_letter_code
_entity_poly.pdbx_strand_id
1 'polypeptide(L)'
;MSSVYDALTKAEKKTQTSGALAVSWHGLSFEWRVMVVVLGLFFVVIVHQLVARVLRDHMQESAVLMTTNLSDAAAGYIASNDALRLKTTVTKYARLSRVAYVFVEDREGKIIASSSAGLFREFQPAVTSNQELQVSQRELTVGGKSVYEIRAPILDGQLGSSHIGIWAGAVEADIHKALFKFVWPISLGLLAAVIAVVMLAQPLVRAVRRLIELRSTAQGTATQRVK
;
A
#
# COMPACT_ATOMS: atom_id res chain seq x y z
N MET A 1 -27.21 -61.28 -39.72
CA MET A 1 -27.76 -60.88 -38.44
C MET A 1 -26.71 -60.27 -37.44
N SER A 2 -25.42 -60.40 -37.74
CA SER A 2 -24.33 -59.86 -36.87
C SER A 2 -24.19 -58.36 -36.89
N SER A 3 -24.47 -57.67 -37.99
CA SER A 3 -24.23 -56.25 -38.20
C SER A 3 -25.10 -55.27 -37.34
N VAL A 4 -26.31 -55.71 -36.95
CA VAL A 4 -27.24 -54.87 -36.14
C VAL A 4 -26.87 -54.89 -34.66
N TYR A 5 -26.37 -56.04 -34.20
CA TYR A 5 -25.86 -56.13 -32.81
C TYR A 5 -24.62 -55.32 -32.56
N ASP A 6 -23.70 -55.22 -33.51
CA ASP A 6 -22.50 -54.38 -33.42
C ASP A 6 -22.83 -52.89 -33.44
N ALA A 7 -23.85 -52.48 -34.16
CA ALA A 7 -24.32 -51.10 -34.19
C ALA A 7 -24.98 -50.68 -32.84
N LEU A 8 -25.75 -51.59 -32.23
CA LEU A 8 -26.39 -51.34 -30.94
C LEU A 8 -25.38 -51.28 -29.79
N THR A 9 -24.41 -52.20 -29.74
CA THR A 9 -23.36 -52.19 -28.72
C THR A 9 -22.44 -50.95 -28.85
N LYS A 10 -22.21 -50.47 -30.06
CA LYS A 10 -21.43 -49.25 -30.31
C LYS A 10 -22.21 -47.98 -29.94
N ALA A 11 -23.52 -47.98 -30.11
CA ALA A 11 -24.39 -46.87 -29.67
C ALA A 11 -24.51 -46.83 -28.14
N GLU A 12 -24.63 -47.99 -27.50
CA GLU A 12 -24.70 -48.11 -26.04
C GLU A 12 -23.39 -47.69 -25.33
N LYS A 13 -22.24 -48.07 -25.94
CA LYS A 13 -20.92 -47.66 -25.47
C LYS A 13 -20.67 -46.14 -25.63
N LYS A 14 -21.27 -45.52 -26.66
CA LYS A 14 -21.20 -44.07 -26.91
C LYS A 14 -22.05 -43.27 -25.95
N THR A 15 -23.17 -43.83 -25.49
CA THR A 15 -24.02 -43.22 -24.43
C THR A 15 -23.39 -43.35 -23.04
N GLN A 16 -22.70 -44.44 -22.74
CA GLN A 16 -21.96 -44.63 -21.52
C GLN A 16 -20.74 -43.70 -21.38
N THR A 17 -20.04 -43.43 -22.51
CA THR A 17 -18.91 -42.46 -22.48
C THR A 17 -19.39 -41.02 -22.40
N SER A 18 -20.62 -40.71 -22.82
CA SER A 18 -21.21 -39.39 -22.63
C SER A 18 -21.61 -39.12 -21.16
N GLY A 19 -21.90 -40.20 -20.38
CA GLY A 19 -22.18 -40.08 -18.95
C GLY A 19 -20.94 -39.89 -18.07
N ALA A 20 -19.76 -40.29 -18.54
CA ALA A 20 -18.51 -40.17 -17.79
C ALA A 20 -17.91 -38.75 -17.80
N LEU A 21 -18.40 -37.85 -18.68
CA LEU A 21 -18.07 -36.42 -18.68
C LEU A 21 -19.07 -35.57 -17.86
N ALA A 22 -19.95 -36.17 -17.10
CA ALA A 22 -20.64 -35.50 -16.02
C ALA A 22 -19.63 -35.24 -14.89
N VAL A 23 -18.56 -34.51 -15.20
CA VAL A 23 -17.68 -33.87 -14.23
C VAL A 23 -18.60 -33.22 -13.19
N SER A 24 -18.47 -33.67 -11.95
CA SER A 24 -19.32 -33.26 -10.85
C SER A 24 -19.21 -31.74 -10.66
N TRP A 25 -20.10 -31.02 -11.29
CA TRP A 25 -20.20 -29.55 -11.19
C TRP A 25 -20.40 -29.07 -9.74
N HIS A 26 -20.68 -29.98 -8.82
CA HIS A 26 -20.76 -29.70 -7.40
C HIS A 26 -19.38 -29.46 -6.75
N GLY A 27 -18.34 -30.15 -7.19
CA GLY A 27 -16.97 -29.91 -6.73
C GLY A 27 -16.42 -28.61 -7.27
N LEU A 28 -16.61 -28.34 -8.55
CA LEU A 28 -16.14 -27.11 -9.21
C LEU A 28 -16.74 -25.83 -8.59
N SER A 29 -18.00 -25.90 -8.11
CA SER A 29 -18.66 -24.74 -7.53
C SER A 29 -18.09 -24.33 -6.15
N PHE A 30 -17.59 -25.26 -5.37
CA PHE A 30 -16.99 -24.98 -4.06
C PHE A 30 -15.56 -24.46 -4.22
N GLU A 31 -14.75 -25.11 -5.04
CA GLU A 31 -13.36 -24.71 -5.32
C GLU A 31 -13.29 -23.30 -5.91
N TRP A 32 -14.17 -22.99 -6.88
CA TRP A 32 -14.26 -21.64 -7.47
C TRP A 32 -14.56 -20.57 -6.45
N ARG A 33 -15.45 -20.84 -5.49
CA ARG A 33 -15.78 -19.88 -4.42
C ARG A 33 -14.60 -19.62 -3.50
N VAL A 34 -13.92 -20.66 -3.09
CA VAL A 34 -12.71 -20.55 -2.26
C VAL A 34 -11.67 -19.74 -3.01
N MET A 35 -11.44 -20.01 -4.31
CA MET A 35 -10.50 -19.29 -5.14
C MET A 35 -10.83 -17.79 -5.23
N VAL A 36 -12.11 -17.42 -5.44
CA VAL A 36 -12.54 -16.02 -5.51
C VAL A 36 -12.35 -15.30 -4.17
N VAL A 37 -12.65 -15.95 -3.05
CA VAL A 37 -12.44 -15.38 -1.72
C VAL A 37 -10.94 -15.19 -1.45
N VAL A 38 -10.11 -16.19 -1.76
CA VAL A 38 -8.65 -16.11 -1.60
C VAL A 38 -8.07 -15.00 -2.46
N LEU A 39 -8.51 -14.89 -3.71
CA LEU A 39 -8.08 -13.84 -4.63
C LEU A 39 -8.48 -12.44 -4.12
N GLY A 40 -9.71 -12.30 -3.59
CA GLY A 40 -10.18 -11.06 -2.98
C GLY A 40 -9.35 -10.66 -1.76
N LEU A 41 -9.04 -11.62 -0.89
CA LEU A 41 -8.20 -11.37 0.29
C LEU A 41 -6.77 -10.97 -0.11
N PHE A 42 -6.20 -11.65 -1.11
CA PHE A 42 -4.89 -11.33 -1.66
C PHE A 42 -4.85 -9.92 -2.24
N PHE A 43 -5.89 -9.52 -2.97
CA PHE A 43 -6.02 -8.17 -3.50
C PHE A 43 -6.07 -7.11 -2.40
N VAL A 44 -6.82 -7.35 -1.31
CA VAL A 44 -6.85 -6.45 -0.13
C VAL A 44 -5.46 -6.27 0.47
N VAL A 45 -4.68 -7.36 0.61
CA VAL A 45 -3.30 -7.29 1.13
C VAL A 45 -2.40 -6.48 0.20
N ILE A 46 -2.49 -6.67 -1.11
CA ILE A 46 -1.71 -5.90 -2.09
C ILE A 46 -2.04 -4.42 -2.00
N VAL A 47 -3.31 -4.05 -1.99
CA VAL A 47 -3.75 -2.65 -1.89
C VAL A 47 -3.23 -2.03 -0.59
N HIS A 48 -3.33 -2.75 0.53
CA HIS A 48 -2.81 -2.28 1.81
C HIS A 48 -1.31 -1.99 1.75
N GLN A 49 -0.51 -2.90 1.19
CA GLN A 49 0.94 -2.74 1.03
C GLN A 49 1.29 -1.57 0.11
N LEU A 50 0.55 -1.44 -1.01
CA LEU A 50 0.78 -0.38 -1.98
C LEU A 50 0.50 1.01 -1.37
N VAL A 51 -0.64 1.17 -0.71
CA VAL A 51 -1.02 2.43 -0.06
C VAL A 51 -0.03 2.79 1.05
N ALA A 52 0.41 1.82 1.86
CA ALA A 52 1.39 2.05 2.90
C ALA A 52 2.74 2.55 2.32
N ARG A 53 3.18 2.00 1.18
CA ARG A 53 4.41 2.46 0.49
C ARG A 53 4.25 3.89 -0.02
N VAL A 54 3.21 4.15 -0.81
CA VAL A 54 2.97 5.49 -1.38
C VAL A 54 2.88 6.56 -0.29
N LEU A 55 2.22 6.23 0.83
CA LEU A 55 2.10 7.18 1.94
C LEU A 55 3.45 7.45 2.62
N ARG A 56 4.28 6.42 2.76
CA ARG A 56 5.64 6.57 3.31
C ARG A 56 6.51 7.44 2.41
N ASP A 57 6.49 7.19 1.10
CA ASP A 57 7.27 7.95 0.13
C ASP A 57 6.84 9.44 0.12
N HIS A 58 5.53 9.70 0.16
CA HIS A 58 5.01 11.07 0.24
C HIS A 58 5.40 11.79 1.54
N MET A 59 5.46 11.07 2.66
CA MET A 59 5.91 11.66 3.94
C MET A 59 7.41 11.98 3.91
N GLN A 60 8.22 11.14 3.27
CA GLN A 60 9.65 11.42 3.08
C GLN A 60 9.87 12.64 2.19
N GLU A 61 9.16 12.74 1.08
CA GLU A 61 9.20 13.91 0.19
C GLU A 61 8.81 15.20 0.92
N SER A 62 7.75 15.15 1.72
CA SER A 62 7.33 16.29 2.54
C SER A 62 8.41 16.72 3.55
N ALA A 63 9.14 15.77 4.13
CA ALA A 63 10.22 16.04 5.05
C ALA A 63 11.44 16.67 4.34
N VAL A 64 11.76 16.21 3.14
CA VAL A 64 12.79 16.82 2.28
C VAL A 64 12.43 18.26 1.96
N LEU A 65 11.20 18.51 1.50
CA LEU A 65 10.73 19.87 1.19
C LEU A 65 10.77 20.79 2.42
N MET A 66 10.39 20.29 3.61
CA MET A 66 10.51 21.06 4.85
C MET A 66 11.95 21.45 5.13
N THR A 67 12.90 20.52 4.97
CA THR A 67 14.31 20.79 5.27
C THR A 67 14.93 21.73 4.24
N THR A 68 14.56 21.60 2.96
CA THR A 68 15.00 22.53 1.90
C THR A 68 14.45 23.93 2.13
N ASN A 69 13.17 24.09 2.48
CA ASN A 69 12.59 25.38 2.82
C ASN A 69 13.25 26.03 4.05
N LEU A 70 13.63 25.22 5.05
CA LEU A 70 14.39 25.72 6.18
C LEU A 70 15.79 26.17 5.74
N SER A 71 16.45 25.42 4.86
CA SER A 71 17.75 25.73 4.31
C SER A 71 17.73 27.07 3.56
N ASP A 72 16.75 27.29 2.70
CA ASP A 72 16.58 28.51 1.93
C ASP A 72 16.33 29.73 2.86
N ALA A 73 15.46 29.56 3.85
CA ALA A 73 15.21 30.60 4.84
C ALA A 73 16.48 30.90 5.68
N ALA A 74 17.22 29.84 6.08
CA ALA A 74 18.44 29.99 6.87
C ALA A 74 19.53 30.74 6.08
N ALA A 75 19.64 30.52 4.78
CA ALA A 75 20.59 31.25 3.91
C ALA A 75 20.42 32.75 4.04
N GLY A 76 19.17 33.25 3.95
CA GLY A 76 18.87 34.68 4.08
C GLY A 76 19.18 35.23 5.49
N TYR A 77 18.90 34.47 6.55
CA TYR A 77 19.16 34.92 7.91
C TYR A 77 20.65 34.88 8.28
N ILE A 78 21.39 33.90 7.79
CA ILE A 78 22.85 33.82 7.98
C ILE A 78 23.53 34.98 7.22
N ALA A 79 23.16 35.23 5.97
CA ALA A 79 23.70 36.32 5.17
C ALA A 79 23.41 37.71 5.77
N SER A 80 22.25 37.89 6.41
CA SER A 80 21.88 39.14 7.10
C SER A 80 22.34 39.20 8.57
N ASN A 81 23.03 38.16 9.05
CA ASN A 81 23.47 38.02 10.45
C ASN A 81 22.30 38.14 11.48
N ASP A 82 21.10 37.70 11.10
CA ASP A 82 19.88 37.72 11.91
C ASP A 82 19.68 36.42 12.68
N ALA A 83 20.50 36.21 13.71
CA ALA A 83 20.45 35.00 14.54
C ALA A 83 19.10 34.85 15.28
N LEU A 84 18.39 35.94 15.55
CA LEU A 84 17.10 35.90 16.26
C LEU A 84 16.00 35.30 15.35
N ARG A 85 15.92 35.74 14.12
CA ARG A 85 14.97 35.20 13.15
C ARG A 85 15.31 33.74 12.80
N LEU A 86 16.57 33.36 12.64
CA LEU A 86 17.00 32.00 12.46
C LEU A 86 16.53 31.11 13.60
N LYS A 87 16.79 31.50 14.85
CA LYS A 87 16.35 30.76 16.05
C LYS A 87 14.83 30.64 16.13
N THR A 88 14.11 31.70 15.81
CA THR A 88 12.64 31.72 15.81
C THR A 88 12.10 30.74 14.76
N THR A 89 12.69 30.72 13.58
CA THR A 89 12.31 29.81 12.48
C THR A 89 12.58 28.37 12.86
N VAL A 90 13.76 28.04 13.37
CA VAL A 90 14.12 26.72 13.88
C VAL A 90 13.12 26.25 14.96
N THR A 91 12.77 27.13 15.89
CA THR A 91 11.79 26.82 16.95
C THR A 91 10.38 26.58 16.36
N LYS A 92 9.99 27.32 15.32
CA LYS A 92 8.70 27.14 14.65
C LYS A 92 8.60 25.74 13.99
N TYR A 93 9.64 25.29 13.27
CA TYR A 93 9.66 23.94 12.70
C TYR A 93 9.65 22.86 13.79
N ALA A 94 10.35 23.06 14.89
CA ALA A 94 10.38 22.10 15.99
C ALA A 94 9.04 21.92 16.72
N ARG A 95 8.10 22.86 16.60
CA ARG A 95 6.75 22.74 17.17
C ARG A 95 5.83 21.81 16.39
N LEU A 96 6.24 21.36 15.20
CA LEU A 96 5.46 20.40 14.43
C LEU A 96 5.47 19.03 15.14
N SER A 97 4.31 18.42 15.26
CA SER A 97 4.08 17.23 16.12
C SER A 97 4.93 16.00 15.77
N ARG A 98 5.48 15.95 14.58
CA ARG A 98 6.31 14.83 14.10
C ARG A 98 7.80 15.08 14.24
N VAL A 99 8.19 16.34 14.50
CA VAL A 99 9.58 16.74 14.54
C VAL A 99 10.17 16.40 15.89
N ALA A 100 11.30 15.72 15.88
CA ALA A 100 12.08 15.36 17.06
C ALA A 100 13.02 16.52 17.45
N TYR A 101 13.71 17.06 16.47
CA TYR A 101 14.63 18.18 16.62
C TYR A 101 14.84 18.91 15.29
N VAL A 102 15.34 20.15 15.41
CA VAL A 102 15.77 20.96 14.27
C VAL A 102 17.03 21.70 14.69
N PHE A 103 18.03 21.69 13.82
CA PHE A 103 19.22 22.52 14.01
C PHE A 103 19.82 22.97 12.69
N VAL A 104 20.63 24.00 12.76
CA VAL A 104 21.40 24.56 11.65
C VAL A 104 22.85 24.64 12.09
N GLU A 105 23.76 24.10 11.25
CA GLU A 105 25.19 24.16 11.44
C GLU A 105 25.86 25.01 10.34
N ASP A 106 27.00 25.62 10.69
CA ASP A 106 27.86 26.31 9.74
C ASP A 106 28.76 25.34 8.96
N ARG A 107 29.64 25.90 8.13
CA ARG A 107 30.59 25.09 7.31
C ARG A 107 31.56 24.27 8.16
N GLU A 108 31.88 24.77 9.34
CA GLU A 108 32.79 24.15 10.30
C GLU A 108 32.09 23.06 11.14
N GLY A 109 30.78 22.83 10.93
CA GLY A 109 29.98 21.87 11.69
C GLY A 109 29.56 22.40 13.08
N LYS A 110 29.70 23.70 13.32
CA LYS A 110 29.27 24.34 14.57
C LYS A 110 27.77 24.69 14.50
N ILE A 111 27.02 24.30 15.50
CA ILE A 111 25.59 24.60 15.57
C ILE A 111 25.39 26.08 15.84
N ILE A 112 24.77 26.78 14.90
CA ILE A 112 24.43 28.22 14.97
C ILE A 112 23.01 28.46 15.47
N ALA A 113 22.09 27.52 15.27
CA ALA A 113 20.73 27.55 15.82
C ALA A 113 20.21 26.14 16.10
N SER A 114 19.49 25.98 17.20
CA SER A 114 18.93 24.70 17.60
C SER A 114 17.62 24.86 18.35
N SER A 115 16.70 23.91 18.15
CA SER A 115 15.42 23.84 18.86
C SER A 115 15.52 23.24 20.25
N SER A 116 16.55 22.45 20.55
CA SER A 116 16.69 21.72 21.81
C SER A 116 18.15 21.70 22.27
N ALA A 117 18.42 22.36 23.37
CA ALA A 117 19.77 22.42 23.95
C ALA A 117 20.21 21.09 24.62
N GLY A 118 19.28 20.20 24.96
CA GLY A 118 19.56 19.01 25.77
C GLY A 118 19.91 17.75 24.95
N LEU A 119 19.36 17.63 23.75
CA LEU A 119 19.55 16.42 22.90
C LEU A 119 20.94 16.35 22.26
N PHE A 120 21.63 17.48 22.13
CA PHE A 120 22.93 17.56 21.42
C PHE A 120 24.13 17.05 22.22
N ARG A 121 24.00 16.79 23.51
CA ARG A 121 25.07 16.14 24.29
C ARG A 121 25.23 14.64 23.94
N GLU A 122 24.16 14.01 23.48
CA GLU A 122 24.15 12.61 23.01
C GLU A 122 24.49 12.48 21.53
N PHE A 123 24.29 13.55 20.77
CA PHE A 123 24.63 13.65 19.35
C PHE A 123 25.98 14.34 19.19
N GLN A 124 27.05 13.60 19.24
CA GLN A 124 28.21 13.98 18.44
C GLN A 124 27.87 13.57 17.00
N PRO A 125 27.54 14.52 16.11
CA PRO A 125 27.50 14.19 14.70
C PRO A 125 28.86 13.61 14.38
N ALA A 126 28.89 12.38 13.87
CA ALA A 126 30.07 11.90 13.20
C ALA A 126 30.33 12.94 12.12
N VAL A 127 31.37 13.76 12.30
CA VAL A 127 31.83 14.75 11.35
C VAL A 127 32.28 13.99 10.12
N THR A 128 31.31 13.64 9.30
CA THR A 128 31.55 13.08 7.98
C THR A 128 31.92 14.29 7.14
N SER A 129 33.22 14.52 7.01
CA SER A 129 33.82 15.64 6.28
C SER A 129 33.61 15.58 4.76
N ASN A 130 32.66 14.83 4.28
CA ASN A 130 32.24 14.88 2.89
C ASN A 130 31.09 15.86 2.81
N GLN A 131 31.37 17.05 2.26
CA GLN A 131 30.40 18.03 1.81
C GLN A 131 29.45 17.36 0.80
N GLU A 132 28.44 16.67 1.29
CA GLU A 132 27.37 16.19 0.44
C GLU A 132 26.57 17.42 -0.04
N LEU A 133 26.78 17.79 -1.29
CA LEU A 133 26.08 18.87 -1.98
C LEU A 133 24.58 18.55 -2.21
N GLN A 134 24.12 17.37 -1.78
CA GLN A 134 22.77 16.89 -1.99
C GLN A 134 22.07 16.68 -0.65
N VAL A 135 20.73 16.75 -0.72
CA VAL A 135 19.90 16.35 0.43
C VAL A 135 20.15 14.89 0.74
N SER A 136 20.53 14.63 1.98
CA SER A 136 20.78 13.27 2.47
C SER A 136 19.80 12.90 3.58
N GLN A 137 19.48 11.61 3.66
CA GLN A 137 18.61 11.05 4.67
C GLN A 137 19.31 9.91 5.39
N ARG A 138 19.22 9.88 6.71
CA ARG A 138 19.73 8.78 7.54
C ARG A 138 18.75 8.44 8.65
N GLU A 139 18.78 7.20 9.10
CA GLU A 139 18.07 6.76 10.29
C GLU A 139 19.02 6.76 11.49
N LEU A 140 18.55 7.34 12.58
CA LEU A 140 19.27 7.47 13.85
C LEU A 140 18.40 6.97 14.98
N THR A 141 19.05 6.53 16.07
CA THR A 141 18.34 6.21 17.31
C THR A 141 18.61 7.27 18.36
N VAL A 142 17.54 7.92 18.86
CA VAL A 142 17.59 9.01 19.84
C VAL A 142 16.78 8.60 21.05
N GLY A 143 17.40 8.47 22.20
CA GLY A 143 16.70 8.05 23.42
C GLY A 143 15.94 6.73 23.25
N GLY A 144 16.49 5.77 22.50
CA GLY A 144 15.85 4.49 22.22
C GLY A 144 14.72 4.52 21.20
N LYS A 145 14.50 5.63 20.50
CA LYS A 145 13.49 5.79 19.44
C LYS A 145 14.15 6.09 18.11
N SER A 146 13.67 5.46 17.04
CA SER A 146 14.14 5.75 15.67
C SER A 146 13.68 7.13 15.20
N VAL A 147 14.60 7.87 14.60
CA VAL A 147 14.41 9.20 14.00
C VAL A 147 14.96 9.17 12.59
N TYR A 148 14.18 9.64 11.64
CA TYR A 148 14.65 9.94 10.29
C TYR A 148 15.19 11.37 10.26
N GLU A 149 16.51 11.51 10.09
CA GLU A 149 17.16 12.79 9.92
C GLU A 149 17.31 13.10 8.45
N ILE A 150 16.85 14.29 8.05
CA ILE A 150 17.04 14.86 6.73
C ILE A 150 17.98 16.05 6.88
N ARG A 151 19.04 16.04 6.08
CA ARG A 151 20.03 17.11 5.95
C ARG A 151 19.88 17.78 4.60
N ALA A 152 19.81 19.10 4.57
CA ALA A 152 19.84 19.89 3.35
C ALA A 152 20.97 20.92 3.40
N PRO A 153 21.79 21.04 2.33
CA PRO A 153 22.86 22.04 2.27
C PRO A 153 22.26 23.46 2.17
N ILE A 154 22.89 24.42 2.81
CA ILE A 154 22.53 25.85 2.74
C ILE A 154 23.42 26.51 1.71
N LEU A 155 22.79 27.05 0.63
CA LEU A 155 23.51 27.65 -0.48
C LEU A 155 24.60 26.71 -1.04
N ASP A 156 24.18 25.52 -1.48
CA ASP A 156 25.10 24.48 -1.97
C ASP A 156 26.23 24.13 -0.95
N GLY A 157 25.90 24.16 0.34
CA GLY A 157 26.86 23.88 1.41
C GLY A 157 27.84 25.01 1.74
N GLN A 158 27.75 26.16 1.05
CA GLN A 158 28.63 27.29 1.31
C GLN A 158 28.42 27.96 2.65
N LEU A 159 27.22 27.87 3.19
CA LEU A 159 26.87 28.45 4.50
C LEU A 159 26.62 27.39 5.58
N GLY A 160 26.83 26.10 5.27
CA GLY A 160 26.60 25.02 6.18
C GLY A 160 25.42 24.12 5.78
N SER A 161 24.68 23.56 6.75
CA SER A 161 23.55 22.69 6.50
C SER A 161 22.43 22.82 7.57
N SER A 162 21.20 22.56 7.13
CA SER A 162 20.04 22.46 7.99
C SER A 162 19.67 20.99 8.21
N HIS A 163 19.23 20.66 9.42
CA HIS A 163 18.88 19.31 9.84
C HIS A 163 17.52 19.28 10.47
N ILE A 164 16.67 18.35 10.03
CA ILE A 164 15.38 18.07 10.66
C ILE A 164 15.31 16.58 10.98
N GLY A 165 15.13 16.27 12.26
CA GLY A 165 14.84 14.92 12.74
C GLY A 165 13.34 14.71 12.90
N ILE A 166 12.80 13.62 12.35
CA ILE A 166 11.38 13.25 12.42
C ILE A 166 11.24 11.91 13.14
N TRP A 167 10.35 11.81 14.12
CA TRP A 167 10.07 10.57 14.82
C TRP A 167 9.51 9.50 13.85
N ALA A 168 10.21 8.37 13.67
CA ALA A 168 9.75 7.26 12.85
C ALA A 168 8.40 6.72 13.34
N GLY A 169 8.23 6.56 14.65
CA GLY A 169 6.97 6.10 15.23
C GLY A 169 5.78 7.08 15.03
N ALA A 170 6.03 8.39 14.91
CA ALA A 170 4.97 9.34 14.57
C ALA A 170 4.51 9.19 13.11
N VAL A 171 5.45 8.94 12.22
CA VAL A 171 5.17 8.64 10.80
C VAL A 171 4.34 7.36 10.67
N GLU A 172 4.76 6.30 11.35
CA GLU A 172 4.04 5.01 11.34
C GLU A 172 2.63 5.15 11.94
N ALA A 173 2.47 5.87 13.05
CA ALA A 173 1.16 6.11 13.66
C ALA A 173 0.20 6.85 12.73
N ASP A 174 0.69 7.84 11.98
CA ASP A 174 -0.12 8.59 11.02
C ASP A 174 -0.49 7.73 9.81
N ILE A 175 0.44 6.89 9.32
CA ILE A 175 0.17 5.89 8.28
C ILE A 175 -0.92 4.92 8.76
N HIS A 176 -0.81 4.37 9.96
CA HIS A 176 -1.82 3.47 10.51
C HIS A 176 -3.19 4.13 10.66
N LYS A 177 -3.26 5.38 11.12
CA LYS A 177 -4.52 6.14 11.20
C LYS A 177 -5.16 6.34 9.82
N ALA A 178 -4.36 6.73 8.83
CA ALA A 178 -4.83 6.92 7.46
C ALA A 178 -5.32 5.59 6.84
N LEU A 179 -4.56 4.51 7.00
CA LEU A 179 -4.94 3.17 6.54
C LEU A 179 -6.25 2.72 7.20
N PHE A 180 -6.38 2.86 8.50
CA PHE A 180 -7.60 2.48 9.21
C PHE A 180 -8.81 3.29 8.75
N LYS A 181 -8.64 4.60 8.55
CA LYS A 181 -9.74 5.49 8.16
C LYS A 181 -10.24 5.27 6.73
N PHE A 182 -9.32 4.99 5.79
CA PHE A 182 -9.66 4.94 4.36
C PHE A 182 -9.63 3.52 3.79
N VAL A 183 -8.61 2.73 4.11
CA VAL A 183 -8.43 1.41 3.51
C VAL A 183 -9.37 0.38 4.11
N TRP A 184 -9.61 0.44 5.42
CA TRP A 184 -10.49 -0.51 6.11
C TRP A 184 -11.93 -0.53 5.57
N PRO A 185 -12.65 0.61 5.44
CA PRO A 185 -14.01 0.58 4.91
C PRO A 185 -14.07 0.17 3.44
N ILE A 186 -13.06 0.55 2.63
CA ILE A 186 -12.98 0.12 1.23
C ILE A 186 -12.76 -1.40 1.16
N SER A 187 -11.88 -1.95 1.97
CA SER A 187 -11.61 -3.39 2.03
C SER A 187 -12.84 -4.18 2.47
N LEU A 188 -13.57 -3.68 3.47
CA LEU A 188 -14.81 -4.29 3.94
C LEU A 188 -15.90 -4.24 2.88
N GLY A 189 -16.04 -3.12 2.17
CA GLY A 189 -16.97 -2.95 1.06
C GLY A 189 -16.67 -3.91 -0.11
N LEU A 190 -15.38 -4.05 -0.47
CA LEU A 190 -14.95 -4.98 -1.50
C LEU A 190 -15.24 -6.44 -1.10
N LEU A 191 -14.94 -6.81 0.15
CA LEU A 191 -15.24 -8.14 0.65
C LEU A 191 -16.76 -8.44 0.63
N ALA A 192 -17.58 -7.48 1.05
CA ALA A 192 -19.03 -7.59 1.00
C ALA A 192 -19.54 -7.75 -0.44
N ALA A 193 -18.98 -6.99 -1.40
CA ALA A 193 -19.30 -7.12 -2.81
C ALA A 193 -18.96 -8.50 -3.37
N VAL A 194 -17.79 -9.05 -3.03
CA VAL A 194 -17.39 -10.40 -3.43
C VAL A 194 -18.36 -11.46 -2.86
N ILE A 195 -18.73 -11.35 -1.59
CA ILE A 195 -19.70 -12.25 -0.96
C ILE A 195 -21.07 -12.13 -1.66
N ALA A 196 -21.54 -10.92 -1.95
CA ALA A 196 -22.80 -10.69 -2.65
C ALA A 196 -22.79 -11.32 -4.05
N VAL A 197 -21.73 -11.17 -4.83
CA VAL A 197 -21.58 -11.79 -6.15
C VAL A 197 -21.64 -13.32 -6.04
N VAL A 198 -20.95 -13.92 -5.09
CA VAL A 198 -20.96 -15.37 -4.85
C VAL A 198 -22.36 -15.87 -4.45
N MET A 199 -23.08 -15.10 -3.62
CA MET A 199 -24.45 -15.43 -3.20
C MET A 199 -25.46 -15.31 -4.34
N LEU A 200 -25.37 -14.26 -5.16
CA LEU A 200 -26.28 -14.01 -6.29
C LEU A 200 -26.02 -14.95 -7.47
N ALA A 201 -24.80 -15.43 -7.68
CA ALA A 201 -24.47 -16.36 -8.74
C ALA A 201 -25.24 -17.70 -8.60
N GLN A 202 -25.56 -18.13 -7.37
CA GLN A 202 -26.26 -19.41 -7.13
C GLN A 202 -27.67 -19.50 -7.71
N PRO A 203 -28.58 -18.53 -7.44
CA PRO A 203 -29.93 -18.59 -7.99
C PRO A 203 -29.92 -18.44 -9.50
N LEU A 204 -29.00 -17.65 -10.06
CA LEU A 204 -28.87 -17.47 -11.50
C LEU A 204 -28.51 -18.77 -12.22
N VAL A 205 -27.50 -19.50 -11.73
CA VAL A 205 -27.08 -20.80 -12.27
C VAL A 205 -28.23 -21.82 -12.18
N ARG A 206 -28.97 -21.84 -11.08
CA ARG A 206 -30.14 -22.73 -10.93
C ARG A 206 -31.27 -22.37 -11.90
N ALA A 207 -31.52 -21.08 -12.11
CA ALA A 207 -32.54 -20.62 -13.06
C ALA A 207 -32.19 -21.00 -14.50
N VAL A 208 -30.93 -20.81 -14.90
CA VAL A 208 -30.43 -21.19 -16.23
C VAL A 208 -30.52 -22.70 -16.45
N ARG A 209 -30.16 -23.53 -15.46
CA ARG A 209 -30.32 -24.99 -15.55
C ARG A 209 -31.78 -25.38 -15.76
N ARG A 210 -32.73 -24.81 -15.01
CA ARG A 210 -34.15 -25.11 -15.17
C ARG A 210 -34.65 -24.75 -16.56
N LEU A 211 -34.20 -23.64 -17.13
CA LEU A 211 -34.58 -23.23 -18.49
C LEU A 211 -34.03 -24.23 -19.57
N ILE A 212 -32.80 -24.71 -19.37
CA ILE A 212 -32.22 -25.72 -20.28
C ILE A 212 -32.98 -27.03 -20.18
N GLU A 213 -33.35 -27.49 -18.99
CA GLU A 213 -34.14 -28.73 -18.79
C GLU A 213 -35.53 -28.61 -19.39
N LEU A 214 -36.21 -27.50 -19.25
CA LEU A 214 -37.54 -27.26 -19.86
C LEU A 214 -37.45 -27.24 -21.39
N ARG A 215 -36.36 -26.73 -21.96
CA ARG A 215 -36.15 -26.69 -23.40
C ARG A 215 -35.87 -28.10 -23.97
N SER A 216 -35.15 -28.93 -23.26
CA SER A 216 -34.84 -30.30 -23.68
C SER A 216 -36.12 -31.21 -23.63
N THR A 217 -36.96 -31.03 -22.60
CA THR A 217 -38.23 -31.78 -22.52
C THR A 217 -39.21 -31.33 -23.58
N ALA A 218 -39.27 -30.07 -23.96
CA ALA A 218 -40.12 -29.57 -25.03
C ALA A 218 -39.73 -30.08 -26.39
N GLN A 219 -38.44 -30.26 -26.65
CA GLN A 219 -37.95 -30.86 -27.90
C GLN A 219 -38.21 -32.39 -28.00
N GLY A 220 -38.09 -33.08 -26.86
CA GLY A 220 -38.35 -34.54 -26.80
C GLY A 220 -39.84 -34.87 -27.08
N THR A 221 -40.76 -34.07 -26.60
CA THR A 221 -42.21 -34.25 -26.86
C THR A 221 -42.60 -33.90 -28.28
N ALA A 222 -41.91 -32.95 -28.93
CA ALA A 222 -42.20 -32.63 -30.34
C ALA A 222 -41.80 -33.76 -31.29
N THR A 223 -40.73 -34.49 -30.98
CA THR A 223 -40.24 -35.62 -31.82
C THR A 223 -41.08 -36.89 -31.71
N GLN A 224 -41.79 -37.08 -30.57
CA GLN A 224 -42.71 -38.22 -30.41
C GLN A 224 -44.09 -38.03 -31.09
N ARG A 225 -44.48 -36.82 -31.44
CA ARG A 225 -45.76 -36.54 -32.10
C ARG A 225 -45.72 -36.71 -33.64
N VAL A 226 -44.56 -36.92 -34.20
CA VAL A 226 -44.36 -37.06 -35.69
C VAL A 226 -44.17 -38.52 -36.11
N LYS A 227 -44.21 -39.47 -35.17
CA LYS A 227 -44.29 -40.91 -35.47
C LYS A 227 -45.72 -41.40 -35.22
#